data_132287747be729d441fa104d94a3b858
#
_entry.id   132287747be729d441fa104d94a3b858
#
_cell.length_a   1.000
_cell.length_b   1.000
_cell.length_c   1.000
_cell.angle_alpha   90.00
_cell.angle_beta   90.00
_cell.angle_gamma   90.00
#
_symmetry.space_group_name_H-M   'P 1'
#
loop_
_entity.id
_entity.type
_entity.pdbx_description
1 polymer ?
#
loop_
_entity_poly.entity_id
_entity_poly.type
_entity_poly.pdbx_seq_one_letter_code
_entity_poly.pdbx_strand_id
1 'polypeptide(L)'
;MAGDGTEQAESRGGEGMLHCATSGFAPVLRDHLAQLGAPADVPVLICGMAGARQGWVEAPYLHTPTRLEALYAGAIGVDTEGDVRILPGLAQARANQPDVMRGEETQLLGVTESDFTGIVCIPGTHSKWIRIDAGTVIDFATYMTGELFAVVSQHSILTHAVEPEASTVEHDAAFRESFAASLAAPTALTNALFRLRAAQLLGFEQRADGAARLSGLLIGSEIADARARLGVELPLRLIGAGRLGRLYRAALDAAGFDVNECDAEQASRRGLVKAARQIWGARFRP
;
A
#
# COMPACT_ATOMS: atom_id res chain seq x y z
N MET A 1 4.13 -3.87 -22.40
CA MET A 1 3.56 -2.51 -22.60
C MET A 1 4.03 -1.96 -23.94
N ALA A 2 3.17 -1.35 -24.72
CA ALA A 2 3.57 -0.59 -25.92
C ALA A 2 4.22 0.75 -25.52
N GLY A 3 4.87 1.44 -26.48
CA GLY A 3 5.51 2.74 -26.23
C GLY A 3 4.55 3.84 -25.81
N ASP A 4 3.26 3.74 -26.17
CA ASP A 4 2.17 4.62 -25.73
C ASP A 4 1.66 4.29 -24.31
N GLY A 5 2.18 3.23 -23.67
CA GLY A 5 1.79 2.74 -22.36
C GLY A 5 0.59 1.79 -22.38
N THR A 6 0.12 1.40 -23.55
CA THR A 6 -0.94 0.40 -23.69
C THR A 6 -0.43 -0.97 -23.26
N GLU A 7 -1.21 -1.67 -22.45
CA GLU A 7 -0.95 -3.05 -22.07
C GLU A 7 -1.13 -3.97 -23.28
N GLN A 8 -0.10 -4.75 -23.59
CA GLN A 8 -0.13 -5.73 -24.69
C GLN A 8 -0.40 -7.14 -24.20
N ALA A 9 0.19 -7.50 -23.07
CA ALA A 9 0.01 -8.80 -22.43
C ALA A 9 0.30 -8.70 -20.94
N GLU A 10 -0.26 -9.62 -20.18
CA GLU A 10 -0.05 -9.75 -18.73
C GLU A 10 0.30 -11.20 -18.39
N SER A 11 1.22 -11.39 -17.45
CA SER A 11 1.52 -12.66 -16.81
C SER A 11 1.45 -12.49 -15.30
N ARG A 12 0.75 -13.37 -14.63
CA ARG A 12 0.59 -13.38 -13.16
C ARG A 12 1.10 -14.71 -12.61
N GLY A 13 1.72 -14.67 -11.43
CA GLY A 13 2.21 -15.84 -10.72
C GLY A 13 2.11 -15.67 -9.21
N GLY A 14 2.31 -16.77 -8.50
CA GLY A 14 2.39 -16.80 -7.03
C GLY A 14 3.81 -16.67 -6.48
N GLU A 15 4.79 -16.40 -7.35
CA GLU A 15 6.22 -16.40 -7.05
C GLU A 15 6.62 -15.09 -6.36
N GLY A 16 6.16 -14.93 -5.11
CA GLY A 16 6.54 -13.80 -4.27
C GLY A 16 8.00 -13.89 -3.78
N MET A 17 8.43 -12.90 -3.00
CA MET A 17 9.81 -12.76 -2.54
C MET A 17 10.36 -14.02 -1.85
N LEU A 18 9.54 -14.73 -1.06
CA LEU A 18 9.97 -15.98 -0.39
C LEU A 18 10.29 -17.10 -1.39
N HIS A 19 9.52 -17.21 -2.46
CA HIS A 19 9.78 -18.16 -3.53
C HIS A 19 11.07 -17.77 -4.28
N CYS A 20 11.18 -16.51 -4.69
CA CYS A 20 12.37 -16.01 -5.40
C CYS A 20 13.66 -16.10 -4.58
N ALA A 21 13.59 -16.03 -3.24
CA ALA A 21 14.75 -16.23 -2.37
C ALA A 21 15.34 -17.64 -2.51
N THR A 22 14.55 -18.63 -2.89
CA THR A 22 14.99 -20.03 -3.07
C THR A 22 15.28 -20.36 -4.53
N SER A 23 14.41 -19.94 -5.47
CA SER A 23 14.50 -20.27 -6.90
C SER A 23 15.36 -19.28 -7.71
N GLY A 24 15.66 -18.09 -7.12
CA GLY A 24 16.27 -16.96 -7.81
C GLY A 24 15.27 -16.08 -8.53
N PHE A 25 15.58 -14.80 -8.62
CA PHE A 25 14.72 -13.82 -9.31
C PHE A 25 14.86 -13.89 -10.83
N ALA A 26 16.07 -14.09 -11.36
CA ALA A 26 16.31 -14.11 -12.78
C ALA A 26 15.57 -15.25 -13.51
N PRO A 27 15.50 -16.51 -13.00
CA PRO A 27 14.67 -17.55 -13.59
C PRO A 27 13.19 -17.17 -13.64
N VAL A 28 12.63 -16.66 -12.53
CA VAL A 28 11.22 -16.24 -12.47
C VAL A 28 10.92 -15.13 -13.49
N LEU A 29 11.80 -14.13 -13.62
CA LEU A 29 11.64 -13.10 -14.65
C LEU A 29 11.66 -13.70 -16.06
N ARG A 30 12.61 -14.60 -16.37
CA ARG A 30 12.69 -15.26 -17.69
C ARG A 30 11.42 -16.03 -18.01
N ASP A 31 10.88 -16.76 -17.05
CA ASP A 31 9.65 -17.53 -17.24
C ASP A 31 8.45 -16.63 -17.57
N HIS A 32 8.30 -15.51 -16.85
CA HIS A 32 7.27 -14.53 -17.16
C HIS A 32 7.48 -13.88 -18.53
N LEU A 33 8.71 -13.49 -18.89
CA LEU A 33 9.01 -12.91 -20.22
C LEU A 33 8.74 -13.92 -21.34
N ALA A 34 9.07 -15.19 -21.14
CA ALA A 34 8.76 -16.25 -22.11
C ALA A 34 7.25 -16.47 -22.28
N GLN A 35 6.48 -16.48 -21.19
CA GLN A 35 5.02 -16.58 -21.22
C GLN A 35 4.39 -15.41 -22.00
N LEU A 36 4.97 -14.21 -21.86
CA LEU A 36 4.51 -13.01 -22.56
C LEU A 36 4.95 -12.96 -24.02
N GLY A 37 5.83 -13.86 -24.47
CA GLY A 37 6.47 -13.78 -25.79
C GLY A 37 7.28 -12.49 -25.97
N ALA A 38 7.87 -11.98 -24.89
CA ALA A 38 8.58 -10.70 -24.91
C ALA A 38 9.87 -10.80 -25.75
N PRO A 39 10.22 -9.76 -26.53
CA PRO A 39 11.51 -9.69 -27.24
C PRO A 39 12.69 -9.81 -26.26
N ALA A 40 13.79 -10.43 -26.71
CA ALA A 40 14.97 -10.67 -25.87
C ALA A 40 15.66 -9.38 -25.38
N ASP A 41 15.49 -8.27 -26.11
CA ASP A 41 16.08 -6.96 -25.83
C ASP A 41 15.10 -5.99 -25.15
N VAL A 42 13.89 -6.47 -24.74
CA VAL A 42 12.93 -5.62 -24.05
C VAL A 42 13.47 -5.15 -22.72
N PRO A 43 13.48 -3.83 -22.44
CA PRO A 43 13.90 -3.35 -21.14
C PRO A 43 12.84 -3.66 -20.07
N VAL A 44 13.29 -3.97 -18.86
CA VAL A 44 12.44 -4.36 -17.73
C VAL A 44 12.57 -3.38 -16.58
N LEU A 45 11.44 -2.86 -16.12
CA LEU A 45 11.38 -2.04 -14.92
C LEU A 45 10.61 -2.76 -13.80
N ILE A 46 11.25 -2.85 -12.64
CA ILE A 46 10.73 -3.56 -11.47
C ILE A 46 10.50 -2.54 -10.35
N CYS A 47 9.45 -2.74 -9.56
CA CYS A 47 9.21 -2.02 -8.31
C CYS A 47 8.92 -2.99 -7.16
N GLY A 48 8.91 -2.48 -5.94
CA GLY A 48 8.54 -3.25 -4.76
C GLY A 48 9.66 -4.11 -4.19
N MET A 49 9.29 -5.24 -3.59
CA MET A 49 10.16 -6.02 -2.71
C MET A 49 11.38 -6.67 -3.39
N ALA A 50 11.41 -6.75 -4.72
CA ALA A 50 12.62 -7.17 -5.45
C ALA A 50 13.84 -6.27 -5.16
N GLY A 51 13.60 -4.99 -4.83
CA GLY A 51 14.60 -4.01 -4.42
C GLY A 51 14.87 -3.96 -2.91
N ALA A 52 14.29 -4.84 -2.10
CA ALA A 52 14.55 -4.89 -0.68
C ALA A 52 15.93 -5.50 -0.38
N ARG A 53 16.42 -5.31 0.85
CA ARG A 53 17.68 -5.88 1.31
C ARG A 53 17.76 -7.40 1.15
N GLN A 54 16.62 -8.08 1.29
CA GLN A 54 16.50 -9.53 1.08
C GLN A 54 15.97 -9.87 -0.33
N GLY A 55 15.85 -8.85 -1.21
CA GLY A 55 15.36 -9.03 -2.57
C GLY A 55 16.46 -9.42 -3.57
N TRP A 56 16.24 -9.09 -4.83
CA TRP A 56 17.19 -9.39 -5.92
C TRP A 56 18.48 -8.57 -5.80
N VAL A 57 18.31 -7.25 -5.63
CA VAL A 57 19.42 -6.32 -5.36
C VAL A 57 18.87 -5.19 -4.48
N GLU A 58 19.63 -4.79 -3.47
CA GLU A 58 19.21 -3.72 -2.59
C GLU A 58 19.18 -2.36 -3.34
N ALA A 59 17.99 -1.94 -3.74
CA ALA A 59 17.79 -0.61 -4.29
C ALA A 59 17.79 0.45 -3.16
N PRO A 60 18.38 1.62 -3.37
CA PRO A 60 18.47 2.65 -2.34
C PRO A 60 17.09 3.16 -1.91
N TYR A 61 17.04 3.87 -0.80
CA TYR A 61 15.92 4.70 -0.43
C TYR A 61 16.23 6.16 -0.72
N LEU A 62 15.32 6.87 -1.36
CA LEU A 62 15.37 8.32 -1.47
C LEU A 62 14.77 8.92 -0.19
N HIS A 63 15.45 9.91 0.38
CA HIS A 63 15.03 10.51 1.65
C HIS A 63 14.04 11.66 1.44
N THR A 64 12.97 11.67 2.24
CA THR A 64 12.03 12.81 2.28
C THR A 64 12.66 14.04 2.95
N PRO A 65 12.33 15.28 2.50
CA PRO A 65 11.46 15.61 1.38
C PRO A 65 12.11 15.27 0.03
N THR A 66 11.34 14.66 -0.89
CA THR A 66 11.83 14.33 -2.22
C THR A 66 10.73 14.42 -3.28
N ARG A 67 11.10 14.87 -4.47
CA ARG A 67 10.18 14.88 -5.61
C ARG A 67 9.97 13.46 -6.10
N LEU A 68 8.72 13.11 -6.45
CA LEU A 68 8.42 11.81 -7.03
C LEU A 68 9.19 11.54 -8.33
N GLU A 69 9.54 12.59 -9.06
CA GLU A 69 10.35 12.48 -10.27
C GLU A 69 11.77 11.95 -10.01
N ALA A 70 12.31 12.08 -8.81
CA ALA A 70 13.62 11.52 -8.47
C ALA A 70 13.66 9.99 -8.50
N LEU A 71 12.48 9.30 -8.43
CA LEU A 71 12.39 7.84 -8.45
C LEU A 71 13.01 7.22 -9.71
N TYR A 72 12.75 7.80 -10.88
CA TYR A 72 13.32 7.22 -12.10
C TYR A 72 14.82 7.52 -12.27
N ALA A 73 15.30 8.63 -11.75
CA ALA A 73 16.74 8.90 -11.72
C ALA A 73 17.50 7.99 -10.75
N GLY A 74 16.82 7.53 -9.68
CA GLY A 74 17.37 6.62 -8.68
C GLY A 74 17.24 5.13 -9.05
N ALA A 75 16.69 4.77 -10.21
CA ALA A 75 16.59 3.38 -10.65
C ALA A 75 17.98 2.76 -10.84
N ILE A 76 18.20 1.59 -10.26
CA ILE A 76 19.48 0.87 -10.36
C ILE A 76 19.38 -0.32 -11.31
N GLY A 77 20.49 -0.61 -12.04
CA GLY A 77 20.62 -1.80 -12.86
C GLY A 77 20.81 -3.07 -12.03
N VAL A 78 20.30 -4.17 -12.56
CA VAL A 78 20.51 -5.51 -12.01
C VAL A 78 21.57 -6.22 -12.85
N ASP A 79 22.51 -6.91 -12.21
CA ASP A 79 23.51 -7.74 -12.90
C ASP A 79 22.85 -9.04 -13.43
N THR A 80 22.31 -8.93 -14.64
CA THR A 80 21.61 -10.00 -15.34
C THR A 80 21.58 -9.72 -16.85
N GLU A 81 21.11 -10.67 -17.64
CA GLU A 81 20.93 -10.46 -19.09
C GLU A 81 19.87 -9.38 -19.36
N GLY A 82 20.16 -8.46 -20.29
CA GLY A 82 19.25 -7.37 -20.68
C GLY A 82 19.36 -6.12 -19.80
N ASP A 83 18.54 -5.10 -20.13
CA ASP A 83 18.46 -3.86 -19.34
C ASP A 83 17.32 -3.99 -18.32
N VAL A 84 17.65 -4.56 -17.15
CA VAL A 84 16.73 -4.74 -16.03
C VAL A 84 17.06 -3.73 -14.95
N ARG A 85 16.05 -2.95 -14.53
CA ARG A 85 16.22 -1.93 -13.49
C ARG A 85 15.17 -2.05 -12.41
N ILE A 86 15.53 -1.65 -11.19
CA ILE A 86 14.65 -1.62 -10.01
C ILE A 86 14.54 -0.18 -9.52
N LEU A 87 13.30 0.28 -9.27
CA LEU A 87 13.04 1.58 -8.67
C LEU A 87 13.45 1.62 -7.19
N PRO A 88 13.94 2.77 -6.70
CA PRO A 88 14.24 2.98 -5.29
C PRO A 88 12.96 3.04 -4.46
N GLY A 89 13.07 2.77 -3.15
CA GLY A 89 12.01 3.08 -2.19
C GLY A 89 12.10 4.53 -1.68
N LEU A 90 11.22 4.88 -0.73
CA LEU A 90 11.30 6.14 0.02
C LEU A 90 11.57 5.88 1.50
N ALA A 91 12.37 6.74 2.12
CA ALA A 91 12.65 6.72 3.55
C ALA A 91 12.45 8.09 4.19
N GLN A 92 11.90 8.08 5.38
CA GLN A 92 11.86 9.20 6.29
C GLN A 92 12.96 8.98 7.34
N ALA A 93 14.15 9.55 7.09
CA ALA A 93 15.34 9.35 7.93
C ALA A 93 15.39 10.37 9.09
N ARG A 94 14.30 10.50 9.83
CA ARG A 94 14.20 11.34 11.03
C ARG A 94 14.25 10.46 12.27
N ALA A 95 15.19 10.67 13.17
CA ALA A 95 15.40 9.80 14.35
C ALA A 95 14.17 9.66 15.25
N ASN A 96 13.32 10.68 15.31
CA ASN A 96 12.07 10.68 16.11
C ASN A 96 10.85 10.15 15.35
N GLN A 97 10.94 9.95 14.02
CA GLN A 97 9.86 9.47 13.16
C GLN A 97 10.45 8.69 11.96
N PRO A 98 11.21 7.60 12.18
CA PRO A 98 11.75 6.81 11.09
C PRO A 98 10.63 6.05 10.39
N ASP A 99 10.63 6.03 9.06
CA ASP A 99 9.66 5.27 8.28
C ASP A 99 10.22 4.91 6.91
N VAL A 100 9.70 3.85 6.29
CA VAL A 100 10.10 3.40 4.95
C VAL A 100 8.90 2.88 4.16
N MET A 101 8.94 3.07 2.84
CA MET A 101 8.02 2.39 1.93
C MET A 101 8.78 1.86 0.71
N ARG A 102 8.28 0.77 0.13
CA ARG A 102 8.83 0.15 -1.07
C ARG A 102 7.75 -0.55 -1.88
N GLY A 103 7.46 0.05 -3.04
CA GLY A 103 6.38 -0.34 -3.94
C GLY A 103 5.30 0.74 -4.02
N GLU A 104 4.89 1.31 -2.90
CA GLU A 104 3.86 2.34 -2.81
C GLU A 104 4.29 3.66 -3.49
N GLU A 105 5.59 4.00 -3.48
CA GLU A 105 6.13 5.15 -4.20
C GLU A 105 5.86 5.08 -5.71
N THR A 106 5.82 3.88 -6.26
CA THR A 106 5.46 3.67 -7.67
C THR A 106 3.99 3.98 -7.91
N GLN A 107 3.11 3.61 -6.97
CA GLN A 107 1.68 3.96 -7.03
C GLN A 107 1.49 5.47 -6.93
N LEU A 108 2.21 6.15 -6.04
CA LEU A 108 2.19 7.60 -5.95
C LEU A 108 2.52 8.25 -7.30
N LEU A 109 3.60 7.79 -7.94
CA LEU A 109 4.03 8.30 -9.24
C LEU A 109 2.93 8.13 -10.31
N GLY A 110 2.12 7.07 -10.20
CA GLY A 110 1.04 6.74 -11.14
C GLY A 110 -0.24 7.53 -10.97
N VAL A 111 -0.49 8.09 -9.78
CA VAL A 111 -1.76 8.78 -9.48
C VAL A 111 -1.59 10.27 -9.21
N THR A 112 -0.36 10.78 -9.15
CA THR A 112 -0.11 12.19 -8.86
C THR A 112 0.48 12.90 -10.07
N GLU A 113 -0.01 14.11 -10.33
CA GLU A 113 0.58 15.08 -11.25
C GLU A 113 1.81 15.71 -10.60
N SER A 114 2.67 16.36 -11.39
CA SER A 114 3.92 16.98 -10.91
C SER A 114 3.72 18.18 -9.97
N ASP A 115 2.51 18.73 -9.90
CA ASP A 115 2.09 19.85 -9.07
C ASP A 115 1.06 19.47 -8.00
N PHE A 116 0.75 18.18 -7.86
CA PHE A 116 -0.24 17.70 -6.89
C PHE A 116 0.13 18.10 -5.45
N THR A 117 -0.84 18.68 -4.75
CA THR A 117 -0.78 18.94 -3.31
C THR A 117 -1.98 18.27 -2.63
N GLY A 118 -1.72 17.40 -1.64
CA GLY A 118 -2.77 16.63 -1.00
C GLY A 118 -2.23 15.51 -0.12
N ILE A 119 -3.14 14.64 0.28
CA ILE A 119 -2.88 13.43 1.05
C ILE A 119 -3.12 12.21 0.15
N VAL A 120 -2.29 11.20 0.29
CA VAL A 120 -2.54 9.87 -0.32
C VAL A 120 -2.62 8.84 0.80
N CYS A 121 -3.70 8.06 0.80
CA CYS A 121 -3.89 6.90 1.68
C CYS A 121 -3.82 5.61 0.85
N ILE A 122 -2.98 4.68 1.26
CA ILE A 122 -2.80 3.37 0.62
C ILE A 122 -3.04 2.29 1.66
N PRO A 123 -4.27 1.78 1.81
CA PRO A 123 -4.59 0.68 2.70
C PRO A 123 -3.90 -0.61 2.31
N GLY A 124 -3.45 -1.39 3.31
CA GLY A 124 -2.81 -2.67 3.07
C GLY A 124 -2.47 -3.40 4.36
N THR A 125 -1.58 -4.39 4.26
CA THR A 125 -0.95 -5.03 5.43
C THR A 125 -0.31 -3.96 6.31
N HIS A 126 0.39 -3.02 5.68
CA HIS A 126 0.97 -1.80 6.25
C HIS A 126 0.38 -0.60 5.52
N SER A 127 -0.64 0.02 6.07
CA SER A 127 -1.29 1.20 5.47
C SER A 127 -0.34 2.39 5.46
N LYS A 128 -0.35 3.16 4.38
CA LYS A 128 0.49 4.36 4.22
C LYS A 128 -0.37 5.62 4.15
N TRP A 129 0.07 6.65 4.85
CA TRP A 129 -0.48 8.00 4.77
C TRP A 129 0.62 8.96 4.38
N ILE A 130 0.50 9.55 3.22
CA ILE A 130 1.57 10.33 2.60
C ILE A 130 1.08 11.76 2.36
N ARG A 131 1.85 12.75 2.81
CA ARG A 131 1.64 14.15 2.49
C ARG A 131 2.52 14.56 1.31
N ILE A 132 1.88 15.10 0.28
CA ILE A 132 2.53 15.61 -0.92
C ILE A 132 2.24 17.10 -1.05
N ASP A 133 3.26 17.88 -1.39
CA ASP A 133 3.16 19.30 -1.69
C ASP A 133 3.90 19.61 -3.00
N ALA A 134 3.16 20.13 -3.97
CA ALA A 134 3.67 20.44 -5.33
C ALA A 134 4.53 19.29 -5.91
N GLY A 135 4.03 18.04 -5.86
CA GLY A 135 4.71 16.84 -6.36
C GLY A 135 5.89 16.36 -5.52
N THR A 136 6.12 16.95 -4.35
CA THR A 136 7.16 16.58 -3.40
C THR A 136 6.54 15.78 -2.24
N VAL A 137 7.01 14.58 -1.97
CA VAL A 137 6.67 13.82 -0.76
C VAL A 137 7.34 14.51 0.42
N ILE A 138 6.56 15.12 1.30
CA ILE A 138 7.05 15.86 2.46
C ILE A 138 7.32 14.95 3.63
N ASP A 139 6.33 14.13 3.97
CA ASP A 139 6.43 13.09 5.00
C ASP A 139 5.40 11.99 4.77
N PHE A 140 5.55 10.91 5.51
CA PHE A 140 4.56 9.83 5.53
C PHE A 140 4.56 9.10 6.87
N ALA A 141 3.49 8.32 7.10
CA ALA A 141 3.36 7.42 8.23
C ALA A 141 2.84 6.07 7.79
N THR A 142 3.43 5.02 8.33
CA THR A 142 3.00 3.64 8.12
C THR A 142 2.30 3.12 9.36
N TYR A 143 1.13 2.48 9.15
CA TYR A 143 0.35 1.83 10.19
C TYR A 143 0.26 0.33 9.91
N MET A 144 0.48 -0.49 10.93
CA MET A 144 0.44 -1.96 10.83
C MET A 144 -1.00 -2.52 10.88
N THR A 145 -1.98 -1.79 10.37
CA THR A 145 -3.41 -2.07 10.56
C THR A 145 -3.82 -3.43 10.03
N GLY A 146 -3.42 -3.79 8.81
CA GLY A 146 -3.74 -5.09 8.23
C GLY A 146 -2.98 -6.24 8.91
N GLU A 147 -1.72 -6.04 9.26
CA GLU A 147 -0.93 -7.04 9.98
C GLU A 147 -1.48 -7.25 11.40
N LEU A 148 -1.79 -6.17 12.13
CA LEU A 148 -2.41 -6.26 13.45
C LEU A 148 -3.75 -6.99 13.40
N PHE A 149 -4.59 -6.72 12.38
CA PHE A 149 -5.82 -7.48 12.18
C PHE A 149 -5.52 -8.98 12.07
N ALA A 150 -4.59 -9.38 11.20
CA ALA A 150 -4.25 -10.78 11.00
C ALA A 150 -3.69 -11.44 12.28
N VAL A 151 -2.71 -10.79 12.93
CA VAL A 151 -2.09 -11.33 14.15
C VAL A 151 -3.10 -11.41 15.29
N VAL A 152 -3.87 -10.35 15.52
CA VAL A 152 -4.82 -10.28 16.63
C VAL A 152 -5.98 -11.26 16.43
N SER A 153 -6.50 -11.40 15.23
CA SER A 153 -7.60 -12.34 14.94
C SER A 153 -7.19 -13.81 14.97
N GLN A 154 -5.92 -14.12 14.65
CA GLN A 154 -5.44 -15.50 14.50
C GLN A 154 -4.54 -15.99 15.65
N HIS A 155 -3.83 -15.08 16.32
CA HIS A 155 -2.76 -15.44 17.27
C HIS A 155 -2.90 -14.78 18.65
N SER A 156 -4.11 -14.29 19.01
CA SER A 156 -4.38 -13.72 20.33
C SER A 156 -5.61 -14.35 20.98
N ILE A 157 -5.97 -13.90 22.19
CA ILE A 157 -7.21 -14.31 22.88
C ILE A 157 -8.46 -13.98 22.04
N LEU A 158 -8.35 -13.07 21.06
CA LEU A 158 -9.47 -12.69 20.20
C LEU A 158 -9.84 -13.74 19.14
N THR A 159 -9.03 -14.79 18.94
CA THR A 159 -9.41 -15.95 18.12
C THR A 159 -10.74 -16.57 18.54
N HIS A 160 -11.09 -16.44 19.83
CA HIS A 160 -12.38 -16.93 20.34
C HIS A 160 -13.55 -15.97 20.12
N ALA A 161 -13.28 -14.71 19.77
CA ALA A 161 -14.29 -13.68 19.59
C ALA A 161 -14.43 -13.22 18.12
N VAL A 162 -13.52 -13.63 17.25
CA VAL A 162 -13.46 -13.22 15.84
C VAL A 162 -13.54 -14.45 14.95
N GLU A 163 -14.30 -14.38 13.88
CA GLU A 163 -14.23 -15.32 12.74
C GLU A 163 -13.40 -14.65 11.63
N PRO A 164 -12.14 -15.05 11.42
CA PRO A 164 -11.24 -14.37 10.49
C PRO A 164 -11.74 -14.36 9.04
N GLU A 165 -12.51 -15.39 8.66
CA GLU A 165 -13.12 -15.53 7.35
C GLU A 165 -14.44 -14.77 7.21
N ALA A 166 -14.99 -14.23 8.30
CA ALA A 166 -16.21 -13.44 8.26
C ALA A 166 -15.98 -12.18 7.39
N SER A 167 -16.90 -12.00 6.47
CA SER A 167 -16.82 -10.92 5.48
C SER A 167 -17.29 -9.60 6.09
N THR A 168 -16.37 -8.75 6.53
CA THR A 168 -16.71 -7.37 6.90
C THR A 168 -17.07 -6.56 5.66
N VAL A 169 -18.19 -5.88 5.68
CA VAL A 169 -18.62 -4.98 4.62
C VAL A 169 -18.77 -3.56 5.15
N GLU A 170 -18.68 -2.57 4.27
CA GLU A 170 -18.71 -1.14 4.60
C GLU A 170 -20.00 -0.66 5.28
N HIS A 171 -21.11 -1.38 5.07
CA HIS A 171 -22.42 -1.07 5.67
C HIS A 171 -22.71 -1.83 6.96
N ASP A 172 -21.78 -2.65 7.42
CA ASP A 172 -21.91 -3.41 8.66
C ASP A 172 -22.05 -2.47 9.87
N ALA A 173 -23.11 -2.65 10.65
CA ALA A 173 -23.37 -1.83 11.83
C ALA A 173 -22.23 -1.99 12.87
N ALA A 174 -21.75 -3.23 13.07
CA ALA A 174 -20.68 -3.52 14.00
C ALA A 174 -19.36 -2.83 13.61
N PHE A 175 -19.04 -2.77 12.30
CA PHE A 175 -17.92 -1.99 11.80
C PHE A 175 -18.08 -0.50 12.10
N ARG A 176 -19.21 0.10 11.72
CA ARG A 176 -19.45 1.55 11.85
C ARG A 176 -19.46 2.02 13.29
N GLU A 177 -20.08 1.26 14.19
CA GLU A 177 -20.12 1.58 15.62
C GLU A 177 -18.73 1.56 16.25
N SER A 178 -17.95 0.50 16.00
CA SER A 178 -16.59 0.38 16.53
C SER A 178 -15.62 1.36 15.89
N PHE A 179 -15.78 1.66 14.60
CA PHE A 179 -15.06 2.72 13.92
C PHE A 179 -15.31 4.08 14.57
N ALA A 180 -16.58 4.47 14.74
CA ALA A 180 -16.94 5.75 15.33
C ALA A 180 -16.41 5.88 16.78
N ALA A 181 -16.53 4.82 17.57
CA ALA A 181 -15.99 4.78 18.94
C ALA A 181 -14.47 4.94 18.96
N SER A 182 -13.74 4.28 18.07
CA SER A 182 -12.28 4.35 18.00
C SER A 182 -11.80 5.70 17.43
N LEU A 183 -12.51 6.26 16.45
CA LEU A 183 -12.24 7.60 15.92
C LEU A 183 -12.35 8.68 17.01
N ALA A 184 -13.36 8.54 17.90
CA ALA A 184 -13.58 9.48 19.01
C ALA A 184 -12.59 9.31 20.16
N ALA A 185 -12.06 8.09 20.38
CA ALA A 185 -11.17 7.77 21.50
C ALA A 185 -10.03 6.82 21.11
N PRO A 186 -9.10 7.24 20.22
CA PRO A 186 -8.08 6.36 19.64
C PRO A 186 -7.10 5.79 20.68
N THR A 187 -6.86 6.48 21.77
CA THR A 187 -5.95 6.06 22.85
C THR A 187 -6.47 4.88 23.68
N ALA A 188 -7.74 4.51 23.51
CA ALA A 188 -8.36 3.39 24.22
C ALA A 188 -8.25 2.05 23.47
N LEU A 189 -7.49 1.97 22.37
CA LEU A 189 -7.45 0.78 21.49
C LEU A 189 -7.18 -0.52 22.22
N THR A 190 -6.17 -0.59 23.09
CA THR A 190 -5.82 -1.84 23.80
C THR A 190 -6.92 -2.32 24.74
N ASN A 191 -7.61 -1.40 25.43
CA ASN A 191 -8.78 -1.72 26.24
C ASN A 191 -9.97 -2.14 25.36
N ALA A 192 -10.23 -1.43 24.26
CA ALA A 192 -11.30 -1.73 23.33
C ALA A 192 -11.14 -3.14 22.72
N LEU A 193 -9.92 -3.55 22.37
CA LEU A 193 -9.63 -4.90 21.89
C LEU A 193 -10.01 -5.97 22.93
N PHE A 194 -9.69 -5.80 24.21
CA PHE A 194 -10.10 -6.76 25.24
C PHE A 194 -11.61 -6.77 25.45
N ARG A 195 -12.27 -5.63 25.31
CA ARG A 195 -13.73 -5.52 25.44
C ARG A 195 -14.48 -6.33 24.38
N LEU A 196 -13.91 -6.55 23.17
CA LEU A 196 -14.48 -7.49 22.19
C LEU A 196 -14.63 -8.89 22.78
N ARG A 197 -13.58 -9.39 23.44
CA ARG A 197 -13.63 -10.71 24.08
C ARG A 197 -14.62 -10.73 25.24
N ALA A 198 -14.61 -9.70 26.07
CA ALA A 198 -15.51 -9.59 27.21
C ALA A 198 -16.98 -9.53 26.79
N ALA A 199 -17.31 -8.76 25.76
CA ALA A 199 -18.66 -8.62 25.24
C ALA A 199 -19.21 -9.96 24.68
N GLN A 200 -18.37 -10.71 23.99
CA GLN A 200 -18.73 -12.05 23.50
C GLN A 200 -18.95 -13.04 24.66
N LEU A 201 -18.10 -13.03 25.71
CA LEU A 201 -18.26 -13.91 26.87
C LEU A 201 -19.51 -13.63 27.67
N LEU A 202 -19.92 -12.35 27.73
CA LEU A 202 -21.11 -11.91 28.45
C LEU A 202 -22.40 -11.98 27.59
N GLY A 203 -22.30 -12.40 26.34
CA GLY A 203 -23.43 -12.55 25.44
C GLY A 203 -23.98 -11.25 24.85
N PHE A 204 -23.22 -10.15 24.93
CA PHE A 204 -23.59 -8.85 24.36
C PHE A 204 -23.29 -8.76 22.85
N GLU A 205 -22.37 -9.61 22.35
CA GLU A 205 -21.90 -9.59 20.98
C GLU A 205 -21.85 -10.99 20.39
N GLN A 206 -22.16 -11.10 19.11
CA GLN A 206 -22.03 -12.34 18.37
C GLN A 206 -20.60 -12.49 17.80
N ARG A 207 -20.10 -13.70 17.74
CA ARG A 207 -18.78 -14.00 17.18
C ARG A 207 -18.68 -13.60 15.69
N ALA A 208 -19.78 -13.69 14.97
CA ALA A 208 -19.87 -13.30 13.56
C ALA A 208 -19.56 -11.81 13.34
N ASP A 209 -19.86 -10.94 14.33
CA ASP A 209 -19.59 -9.49 14.25
C ASP A 209 -18.16 -9.13 14.63
N GLY A 210 -17.40 -10.07 15.19
CA GLY A 210 -16.07 -9.83 15.75
C GLY A 210 -15.05 -9.29 14.74
N ALA A 211 -15.07 -9.80 13.50
CA ALA A 211 -14.18 -9.32 12.44
C ALA A 211 -14.50 -7.87 12.04
N ALA A 212 -15.78 -7.54 11.95
CA ALA A 212 -16.26 -6.21 11.62
C ALA A 212 -15.87 -5.21 12.73
N ARG A 213 -16.08 -5.58 13.99
CA ARG A 213 -15.70 -4.74 15.14
C ARG A 213 -14.19 -4.55 15.24
N LEU A 214 -13.40 -5.60 15.07
CA LEU A 214 -11.94 -5.50 15.07
C LEU A 214 -11.44 -4.58 13.95
N SER A 215 -11.97 -4.72 12.73
CA SER A 215 -11.64 -3.84 11.61
C SER A 215 -11.99 -2.38 11.93
N GLY A 216 -13.17 -2.12 12.48
CA GLY A 216 -13.60 -0.78 12.86
C GLY A 216 -12.69 -0.14 13.91
N LEU A 217 -12.29 -0.90 14.94
CA LEU A 217 -11.38 -0.41 15.98
C LEU A 217 -10.00 -0.03 15.41
N LEU A 218 -9.42 -0.90 14.59
CA LEU A 218 -8.07 -0.70 14.03
C LEU A 218 -8.06 0.45 13.01
N ILE A 219 -8.99 0.43 12.05
CA ILE A 219 -9.08 1.48 11.03
C ILE A 219 -9.47 2.83 11.66
N GLY A 220 -10.35 2.82 12.65
CA GLY A 220 -10.74 4.04 13.37
C GLY A 220 -9.56 4.66 14.13
N SER A 221 -8.72 3.86 14.79
CA SER A 221 -7.52 4.33 15.48
C SER A 221 -6.49 4.90 14.50
N GLU A 222 -6.26 4.23 13.37
CA GLU A 222 -5.38 4.72 12.30
C GLU A 222 -5.83 6.06 11.75
N ILE A 223 -7.11 6.15 11.35
CA ILE A 223 -7.67 7.37 10.75
C ILE A 223 -7.70 8.52 11.76
N ALA A 224 -7.96 8.25 13.04
CA ALA A 224 -7.91 9.27 14.08
C ALA A 224 -6.52 9.89 14.22
N ASP A 225 -5.45 9.08 14.25
CA ASP A 225 -4.08 9.58 14.32
C ASP A 225 -3.70 10.33 13.02
N ALA A 226 -4.00 9.75 11.86
CA ALA A 226 -3.73 10.38 10.57
C ALA A 226 -4.45 11.74 10.44
N ARG A 227 -5.71 11.82 10.86
CA ARG A 227 -6.49 13.06 10.90
C ARG A 227 -5.87 14.11 11.84
N ALA A 228 -5.41 13.68 13.01
CA ALA A 228 -4.77 14.58 13.98
C ALA A 228 -3.43 15.15 13.44
N ARG A 229 -2.70 14.36 12.63
CA ARG A 229 -1.42 14.76 12.05
C ARG A 229 -1.55 15.62 10.80
N LEU A 230 -2.50 15.30 9.92
CA LEU A 230 -2.58 15.84 8.55
C LEU A 230 -3.75 16.81 8.35
N GLY A 231 -4.74 16.82 9.27
CA GLY A 231 -6.02 17.53 9.06
C GLY A 231 -6.91 16.83 8.05
N VAL A 232 -7.99 17.49 7.63
CA VAL A 232 -8.94 17.01 6.60
C VAL A 232 -9.11 18.03 5.46
N GLU A 233 -8.39 19.12 5.51
CA GLU A 233 -8.55 20.27 4.60
C GLU A 233 -7.98 20.02 3.20
N LEU A 234 -7.04 19.07 3.10
CA LEU A 234 -6.40 18.73 1.83
C LEU A 234 -7.18 17.61 1.13
N PRO A 235 -7.26 17.64 -0.22
CA PRO A 235 -7.86 16.55 -0.98
C PRO A 235 -7.09 15.25 -0.72
N LEU A 236 -7.84 14.15 -0.54
CA LEU A 236 -7.28 12.83 -0.28
C LEU A 236 -7.49 11.91 -1.48
N ARG A 237 -6.41 11.27 -1.93
CA ARG A 237 -6.46 10.15 -2.87
C ARG A 237 -6.36 8.83 -2.11
N LEU A 238 -7.37 7.99 -2.26
CA LEU A 238 -7.39 6.63 -1.74
C LEU A 238 -6.92 5.67 -2.83
N ILE A 239 -5.75 5.08 -2.68
CA ILE A 239 -5.27 4.02 -3.58
C ILE A 239 -5.65 2.69 -2.98
N GLY A 240 -6.73 2.10 -3.44
CA GLY A 240 -7.27 0.87 -2.88
C GLY A 240 -7.85 -0.06 -3.93
N ALA A 241 -8.12 -1.29 -3.53
CA ALA A 241 -8.81 -2.26 -4.36
C ALA A 241 -9.72 -3.15 -3.52
N GLY A 242 -10.76 -3.69 -4.17
CA GLY A 242 -11.64 -4.69 -3.59
C GLY A 242 -12.33 -4.24 -2.31
N ARG A 243 -12.52 -5.19 -1.38
CA ARG A 243 -13.24 -4.97 -0.12
C ARG A 243 -12.54 -3.97 0.81
N LEU A 244 -11.21 -4.07 0.93
CA LEU A 244 -10.46 -3.18 1.81
C LEU A 244 -10.56 -1.72 1.37
N GLY A 245 -10.48 -1.47 0.05
CA GLY A 245 -10.69 -0.13 -0.51
C GLY A 245 -12.06 0.44 -0.14
N ARG A 246 -13.15 -0.35 -0.25
CA ARG A 246 -14.49 0.09 0.12
C ARG A 246 -14.64 0.38 1.62
N LEU A 247 -14.04 -0.43 2.50
CA LEU A 247 -14.04 -0.18 3.94
C LEU A 247 -13.35 1.15 4.26
N TYR A 248 -12.17 1.38 3.70
CA TYR A 248 -11.46 2.65 3.89
C TYR A 248 -12.21 3.83 3.28
N ARG A 249 -12.81 3.67 2.11
CA ARG A 249 -13.65 4.73 1.52
C ARG A 249 -14.76 5.15 2.47
N ALA A 250 -15.55 4.21 2.98
CA ALA A 250 -16.64 4.49 3.91
C ALA A 250 -16.14 5.10 5.23
N ALA A 251 -15.00 4.64 5.74
CA ALA A 251 -14.38 5.15 6.95
C ALA A 251 -13.86 6.58 6.79
N LEU A 252 -13.22 6.88 5.66
CA LEU A 252 -12.69 8.21 5.33
C LEU A 252 -13.81 9.23 5.12
N ASP A 253 -14.90 8.86 4.42
CA ASP A 253 -16.09 9.69 4.27
C ASP A 253 -16.71 10.02 5.64
N ALA A 254 -16.82 9.01 6.53
CA ALA A 254 -17.33 9.20 7.89
C ALA A 254 -16.40 10.06 8.76
N ALA A 255 -15.09 10.06 8.48
CA ALA A 255 -14.11 10.90 9.15
C ALA A 255 -14.02 12.34 8.59
N GLY A 256 -14.75 12.64 7.51
CA GLY A 256 -14.86 13.99 6.92
C GLY A 256 -13.78 14.34 5.90
N PHE A 257 -13.11 13.35 5.30
CA PHE A 257 -12.17 13.58 4.19
C PHE A 257 -12.91 13.75 2.85
N ASP A 258 -12.38 14.61 2.00
CA ASP A 258 -12.75 14.68 0.57
C ASP A 258 -11.92 13.66 -0.22
N VAL A 259 -12.56 12.52 -0.59
CA VAL A 259 -11.87 11.33 -1.08
C VAL A 259 -12.05 11.15 -2.58
N ASN A 260 -10.93 11.04 -3.30
CA ASN A 260 -10.86 10.60 -4.69
C ASN A 260 -10.25 9.19 -4.74
N GLU A 261 -10.98 8.22 -5.29
CA GLU A 261 -10.52 6.83 -5.38
C GLU A 261 -9.65 6.58 -6.62
N CYS A 262 -8.59 5.81 -6.41
CA CYS A 262 -7.69 5.33 -7.45
C CYS A 262 -7.51 3.82 -7.32
N ASP A 263 -7.61 3.10 -8.42
CA ASP A 263 -7.33 1.67 -8.45
C ASP A 263 -5.83 1.39 -8.24
N ALA A 264 -5.49 0.52 -7.29
CA ALA A 264 -4.12 0.25 -6.88
C ALA A 264 -3.27 -0.40 -7.99
N GLU A 265 -3.87 -1.28 -8.79
CA GLU A 265 -3.18 -1.95 -9.90
C GLU A 265 -2.91 -0.97 -11.03
N GLN A 266 -3.90 -0.17 -11.41
CA GLN A 266 -3.72 0.89 -12.41
C GLN A 266 -2.71 1.94 -11.95
N ALA A 267 -2.70 2.29 -10.65
CA ALA A 267 -1.72 3.19 -10.06
C ALA A 267 -0.29 2.66 -10.27
N SER A 268 -0.04 1.39 -9.95
CA SER A 268 1.26 0.73 -10.15
C SER A 268 1.66 0.72 -11.62
N ARG A 269 0.76 0.33 -12.52
CA ARG A 269 1.01 0.29 -13.97
C ARG A 269 1.36 1.67 -14.53
N ARG A 270 0.57 2.70 -14.20
CA ARG A 270 0.83 4.09 -14.66
C ARG A 270 2.16 4.61 -14.12
N GLY A 271 2.48 4.29 -12.87
CA GLY A 271 3.76 4.66 -12.26
C GLY A 271 4.95 4.05 -12.98
N LEU A 272 4.90 2.74 -13.26
CA LEU A 272 5.92 2.04 -14.03
C LEU A 272 6.06 2.60 -15.45
N VAL A 273 4.94 2.85 -16.16
CA VAL A 273 4.96 3.45 -17.50
C VAL A 273 5.60 4.83 -17.48
N LYS A 274 5.20 5.68 -16.50
CA LYS A 274 5.75 7.03 -16.35
C LYS A 274 7.26 6.99 -16.11
N ALA A 275 7.73 6.11 -15.21
CA ALA A 275 9.14 5.92 -14.95
C ALA A 275 9.90 5.35 -16.15
N ALA A 276 9.39 4.31 -16.81
CA ALA A 276 10.01 3.70 -17.98
C ALA A 276 10.19 4.69 -19.14
N ARG A 277 9.20 5.56 -19.38
CA ARG A 277 9.30 6.62 -20.40
C ARG A 277 10.40 7.63 -20.09
N GLN A 278 10.62 7.94 -18.81
CA GLN A 278 11.71 8.85 -18.43
C GLN A 278 13.08 8.17 -18.50
N ILE A 279 13.17 6.91 -18.11
CA ILE A 279 14.42 6.16 -18.09
C ILE A 279 14.90 5.84 -19.53
N TRP A 280 13.97 5.45 -20.41
CA TRP A 280 14.31 4.94 -21.76
C TRP A 280 13.72 5.78 -22.90
N GLY A 281 13.19 6.93 -22.65
CA GLY A 281 12.43 7.85 -23.51
C GLY A 281 12.61 7.72 -25.02
N ALA A 282 13.86 7.66 -25.50
CA ALA A 282 14.16 7.53 -26.94
C ALA A 282 13.81 6.13 -27.53
N ARG A 283 13.77 5.08 -26.71
CA ARG A 283 13.41 3.70 -27.12
C ARG A 283 11.89 3.47 -27.19
N PHE A 284 11.10 4.37 -26.59
CA PHE A 284 9.63 4.31 -26.57
C PHE A 284 8.98 5.18 -27.65
N ARG A 285 9.72 5.69 -28.62
CA ARG A 285 9.12 6.36 -29.79
C ARG A 285 8.57 5.31 -30.72
N PRO A 286 7.31 5.47 -31.21
CA PRO A 286 6.69 4.55 -32.15
C PRO A 286 7.46 4.48 -33.45
#